data_fa9bd789154db2bac35901b4549c3d88
#
_entry.id   fa9bd789154db2bac35901b4549c3d88
#
_cell.length_a   1.000
_cell.length_b   1.000
_cell.length_c   1.000
_cell.angle_alpha   90.00
_cell.angle_beta   90.00
_cell.angle_gamma   90.00
#
_symmetry.space_group_name_H-M   'P 1'
#
loop_
_entity.id
_entity.type
_entity.pdbx_description
1 polymer ?
#
loop_
_entity_poly.entity_id
_entity_poly.type
_entity_poly.pdbx_seq_one_letter_code
_entity_poly.pdbx_strand_id
1 'polypeptide(L)'
;MRFLTVVALVLVAGLALPQAVELQRASPHETVSATVDGAKISVTYGRPYKKGRQIAGGLIPYDSVWRTGADEATTLTTDKALMFGNVHVMPGSVTLFTAAAENGTWKLVINKQTGQWGTDYDAAQDLGRVDMQVGEVSPMVEQFTIAINDTAGGGEIVMTWDTTRMTIPFTVM
;
A
#
# COMPACT_ATOMS: atom_id res chain seq x y z
N MET A 1 -55.58 -57.70 6.61
CA MET A 1 -54.32 -57.34 5.92
C MET A 1 -53.96 -55.95 6.41
N ARG A 2 -52.91 -55.83 7.25
CA ARG A 2 -52.39 -54.58 7.80
C ARG A 2 -51.10 -54.25 7.03
N PHE A 3 -51.07 -53.19 6.25
CA PHE A 3 -49.87 -52.70 5.57
C PHE A 3 -49.06 -51.87 6.57
N LEU A 4 -47.84 -52.33 6.90
CA LEU A 4 -46.84 -51.55 7.63
C LEU A 4 -46.09 -50.66 6.62
N THR A 5 -46.25 -49.35 6.80
CA THR A 5 -45.46 -48.36 6.03
C THR A 5 -44.19 -48.07 6.78
N VAL A 6 -43.04 -48.49 6.22
CA VAL A 6 -41.71 -48.19 6.75
C VAL A 6 -41.29 -46.81 6.21
N VAL A 7 -41.18 -45.82 7.08
CA VAL A 7 -40.61 -44.53 6.76
C VAL A 7 -39.10 -44.61 6.96
N ALA A 8 -38.34 -44.53 5.88
CA ALA A 8 -36.89 -44.46 5.94
C ALA A 8 -36.47 -43.03 6.20
N LEU A 9 -35.87 -42.78 7.38
CA LEU A 9 -35.29 -41.49 7.76
C LEU A 9 -33.88 -41.37 7.13
N VAL A 10 -33.73 -40.56 6.09
CA VAL A 10 -32.41 -40.24 5.48
C VAL A 10 -31.72 -39.16 6.33
N LEU A 11 -30.71 -39.55 7.12
CA LEU A 11 -29.84 -38.63 7.82
C LEU A 11 -28.84 -38.03 6.79
N VAL A 12 -29.04 -36.76 6.43
CA VAL A 12 -28.04 -36.00 5.67
C VAL A 12 -27.00 -35.45 6.67
N ALA A 13 -25.85 -36.15 6.75
CA ALA A 13 -24.72 -35.62 7.48
C ALA A 13 -24.10 -34.47 6.69
N GLY A 14 -24.39 -33.23 7.10
CA GLY A 14 -23.75 -32.05 6.56
C GLY A 14 -22.26 -32.03 6.92
N LEU A 15 -21.39 -32.25 5.94
CA LEU A 15 -19.96 -32.00 6.07
C LEU A 15 -19.75 -30.49 6.24
N ALA A 16 -19.51 -30.05 7.46
CA ALA A 16 -19.03 -28.71 7.74
C ALA A 16 -17.58 -28.60 7.22
N LEU A 17 -17.39 -27.86 6.12
CA LEU A 17 -16.06 -27.48 5.67
C LEU A 17 -15.40 -26.63 6.77
N PRO A 18 -14.13 -26.89 7.12
CA PRO A 18 -13.42 -26.02 8.06
C PRO A 18 -13.34 -24.62 7.46
N GLN A 19 -13.97 -23.63 8.11
CA GLN A 19 -13.74 -22.24 7.81
C GLN A 19 -12.27 -21.95 8.14
N ALA A 20 -11.48 -21.59 7.11
CA ALA A 20 -10.14 -21.08 7.32
C ALA A 20 -10.27 -19.85 8.25
N VAL A 21 -9.69 -19.94 9.44
CA VAL A 21 -9.54 -18.78 10.33
C VAL A 21 -8.52 -17.87 9.64
N GLU A 22 -9.02 -16.86 8.93
CA GLU A 22 -8.17 -15.80 8.41
C GLU A 22 -7.62 -15.05 9.61
N LEU A 23 -6.33 -15.26 9.91
CA LEU A 23 -5.61 -14.54 10.94
C LEU A 23 -5.68 -13.05 10.59
N GLN A 24 -6.55 -12.33 11.30
CA GLN A 24 -6.75 -10.90 11.09
C GLN A 24 -5.42 -10.17 11.35
N ARG A 25 -4.80 -9.65 10.29
CA ARG A 25 -3.55 -8.89 10.37
C ARG A 25 -3.76 -7.63 11.21
N ALA A 26 -2.76 -7.26 12.02
CA ALA A 26 -2.79 -6.02 12.81
C ALA A 26 -2.83 -4.78 11.92
N SER A 27 -2.35 -4.89 10.68
CA SER A 27 -2.39 -3.88 9.62
C SER A 27 -3.10 -4.50 8.41
N PRO A 28 -4.38 -4.17 8.16
CA PRO A 28 -5.08 -4.66 6.97
C PRO A 28 -4.33 -4.29 5.69
N HIS A 29 -4.32 -5.19 4.70
CA HIS A 29 -3.77 -4.91 3.38
C HIS A 29 -4.86 -4.36 2.48
N GLU A 30 -4.47 -3.43 1.61
CA GLU A 30 -5.35 -2.82 0.61
C GLU A 30 -4.61 -2.65 -0.71
N THR A 31 -5.37 -2.67 -1.79
CA THR A 31 -4.92 -2.24 -3.12
C THR A 31 -5.77 -1.07 -3.57
N VAL A 32 -5.15 0.08 -3.78
CA VAL A 32 -5.78 1.23 -4.44
C VAL A 32 -5.38 1.25 -5.90
N SER A 33 -6.30 1.64 -6.78
CA SER A 33 -6.08 1.65 -8.23
C SER A 33 -6.71 2.87 -8.88
N ALA A 34 -6.06 3.39 -9.92
CA ALA A 34 -6.59 4.44 -10.77
C ALA A 34 -6.17 4.23 -12.23
N THR A 35 -6.90 4.87 -13.13
CA THR A 35 -6.47 5.03 -14.53
C THR A 35 -6.14 6.51 -14.73
N VAL A 36 -4.88 6.81 -15.08
CA VAL A 36 -4.35 8.16 -15.29
C VAL A 36 -3.73 8.20 -16.68
N ASP A 37 -4.19 9.10 -17.54
CA ASP A 37 -3.74 9.22 -18.94
C ASP A 37 -3.70 7.86 -19.67
N GLY A 38 -4.68 6.98 -19.37
CA GLY A 38 -4.80 5.64 -19.90
C GLY A 38 -3.81 4.62 -19.34
N ALA A 39 -2.96 4.96 -18.37
CA ALA A 39 -2.17 4.01 -17.58
C ALA A 39 -3.01 3.43 -16.45
N LYS A 40 -3.02 2.12 -16.31
CA LYS A 40 -3.59 1.43 -15.15
C LYS A 40 -2.51 1.33 -14.07
N ILE A 41 -2.77 1.98 -12.94
CA ILE A 41 -1.81 2.09 -11.84
C ILE A 41 -2.47 1.53 -10.59
N SER A 42 -1.74 0.75 -9.82
CA SER A 42 -2.18 0.26 -8.51
C SER A 42 -1.06 0.30 -7.49
N VAL A 43 -1.42 0.49 -6.22
CA VAL A 43 -0.52 0.38 -5.08
C VAL A 43 -1.13 -0.60 -4.08
N THR A 44 -0.38 -1.67 -3.77
CA THR A 44 -0.72 -2.65 -2.74
C THR A 44 0.14 -2.42 -1.52
N TYR A 45 -0.46 -2.28 -0.35
CA TYR A 45 0.26 -1.90 0.87
C TYR A 45 -0.46 -2.36 2.13
N GLY A 46 0.29 -2.55 3.23
CA GLY A 46 -0.27 -2.72 4.56
C GLY A 46 -0.60 -1.37 5.20
N ARG A 47 -1.75 -1.28 5.87
CA ARG A 47 -2.31 -0.04 6.44
C ARG A 47 -2.20 -0.03 7.96
N PRO A 48 -1.08 0.44 8.55
CA PRO A 48 -0.96 0.51 10.00
C PRO A 48 -1.83 1.62 10.59
N TYR A 49 -2.33 1.38 11.82
CA TYR A 49 -3.00 2.38 12.63
C TYR A 49 -1.99 3.14 13.50
N LYS A 50 -2.28 4.41 13.77
CA LYS A 50 -1.48 5.25 14.68
C LYS A 50 -1.53 4.72 16.12
N LYS A 51 -2.70 4.42 16.64
CA LYS A 51 -2.91 3.93 18.02
C LYS A 51 -2.17 4.76 19.08
N GLY A 52 -2.28 6.09 18.99
CA GLY A 52 -1.65 7.02 19.91
C GLY A 52 -0.12 7.16 19.81
N ARG A 53 0.53 6.47 18.85
CA ARG A 53 1.98 6.52 18.67
C ARG A 53 2.41 7.75 17.87
N GLN A 54 3.65 8.19 18.07
CA GLN A 54 4.27 9.23 17.24
C GLN A 54 4.53 8.68 15.83
N ILE A 55 4.14 9.42 14.79
CA ILE A 55 4.35 9.02 13.41
C ILE A 55 5.69 9.53 12.89
N ALA A 56 5.81 10.82 12.62
CA ALA A 56 7.08 11.42 12.16
C ALA A 56 8.13 11.42 13.29
N GLY A 57 9.32 10.89 13.02
CA GLY A 57 10.37 10.68 14.02
C GLY A 57 10.11 9.50 14.98
N GLY A 58 8.99 8.77 14.79
CA GLY A 58 8.63 7.58 15.54
C GLY A 58 8.47 6.37 14.64
N LEU A 59 7.23 6.08 14.19
CA LEU A 59 6.96 4.96 13.28
C LEU A 59 7.55 5.18 11.88
N ILE A 60 7.61 6.42 11.42
CA ILE A 60 8.40 6.85 10.27
C ILE A 60 9.67 7.49 10.84
N PRO A 61 10.78 6.73 10.94
CA PRO A 61 12.01 7.23 11.56
C PRO A 61 12.65 8.31 10.69
N TYR A 62 13.35 9.25 11.33
CA TYR A 62 14.21 10.20 10.61
C TYR A 62 15.53 9.55 10.21
N ASP A 63 16.11 10.01 9.10
CA ASP A 63 17.44 9.60 8.58
C ASP A 63 17.59 8.11 8.30
N SER A 64 16.46 7.41 8.14
CA SER A 64 16.42 6.02 7.71
C SER A 64 15.27 5.78 6.73
N VAL A 65 15.28 4.62 6.08
CA VAL A 65 14.24 4.25 5.11
C VAL A 65 13.10 3.53 5.82
N TRP A 66 11.88 3.99 5.60
CA TRP A 66 10.66 3.37 6.08
C TRP A 66 9.94 2.65 4.93
N ARG A 67 9.39 1.47 5.21
CA ARG A 67 8.69 0.58 4.25
C ARG A 67 7.40 1.12 3.65
N THR A 68 7.03 2.38 3.92
CA THR A 68 5.82 3.04 3.37
C THR A 68 4.53 2.24 3.61
N GLY A 69 4.42 1.65 4.79
CA GLY A 69 3.29 0.79 5.17
C GLY A 69 3.65 -0.18 6.27
N ALA A 70 3.08 -1.38 6.21
CA ALA A 70 3.30 -2.46 7.17
C ALA A 70 3.42 -3.81 6.45
N ASP A 71 4.09 -4.76 7.10
CA ASP A 71 4.27 -6.15 6.69
C ASP A 71 5.07 -6.26 5.38
N GLU A 72 4.49 -6.77 4.28
CA GLU A 72 5.14 -6.89 2.99
C GLU A 72 5.43 -5.51 2.39
N ALA A 73 6.40 -5.44 1.48
CA ALA A 73 6.81 -4.20 0.83
C ALA A 73 5.67 -3.58 0.02
N THR A 74 5.48 -2.27 0.18
CA THR A 74 4.50 -1.49 -0.58
C THR A 74 4.87 -1.50 -2.06
N THR A 75 4.00 -2.05 -2.90
CA THR A 75 4.27 -2.30 -4.32
C THR A 75 3.41 -1.42 -5.22
N LEU A 76 4.05 -0.63 -6.07
CA LEU A 76 3.44 0.09 -7.19
C LEU A 76 3.51 -0.78 -8.44
N THR A 77 2.39 -0.95 -9.14
CA THR A 77 2.32 -1.64 -10.43
C THR A 77 1.69 -0.71 -11.47
N THR A 78 2.27 -0.69 -12.66
CA THR A 78 1.80 0.12 -13.80
C THR A 78 1.92 -0.64 -15.12
N ASP A 79 0.99 -0.42 -16.05
CA ASP A 79 1.04 -0.98 -17.40
C ASP A 79 1.68 -0.03 -18.45
N LYS A 80 1.98 1.20 -18.06
CA LYS A 80 2.73 2.18 -18.86
C LYS A 80 3.90 2.75 -18.09
N ALA A 81 4.85 3.35 -18.78
CA ALA A 81 5.97 4.03 -18.16
C ALA A 81 5.49 5.28 -17.41
N LEU A 82 6.03 5.50 -16.20
CA LEU A 82 5.76 6.66 -15.38
C LEU A 82 7.05 7.44 -15.12
N MET A 83 6.94 8.76 -15.03
CA MET A 83 8.04 9.65 -14.65
C MET A 83 7.71 10.34 -13.33
N PHE A 84 8.49 10.07 -12.31
CA PHE A 84 8.45 10.75 -11.01
C PHE A 84 9.63 11.71 -10.92
N GLY A 85 9.41 13.00 -11.15
CA GLY A 85 10.51 13.95 -11.26
C GLY A 85 11.50 13.53 -12.37
N ASN A 86 12.69 13.09 -11.98
CA ASN A 86 13.71 12.55 -12.89
C ASN A 86 13.86 11.03 -12.83
N VAL A 87 13.00 10.34 -12.10
CA VAL A 87 13.04 8.86 -11.95
C VAL A 87 12.05 8.22 -12.90
N HIS A 88 12.56 7.40 -13.80
CA HIS A 88 11.80 6.68 -14.80
C HIS A 88 11.42 5.29 -14.29
N VAL A 89 10.14 4.99 -14.25
CA VAL A 89 9.58 3.69 -13.86
C VAL A 89 9.01 3.02 -15.12
N MET A 90 9.59 1.92 -15.53
CA MET A 90 9.11 1.12 -16.66
C MET A 90 7.81 0.37 -16.30
N PRO A 91 6.99 -0.05 -17.28
CA PRO A 91 5.87 -0.94 -17.04
C PRO A 91 6.29 -2.16 -16.24
N GLY A 92 5.52 -2.51 -15.20
CA GLY A 92 5.80 -3.57 -14.25
C GLY A 92 5.57 -3.15 -12.81
N SER A 93 6.30 -3.75 -11.89
CA SER A 93 6.17 -3.49 -10.45
C SER A 93 7.47 -2.99 -9.85
N VAL A 94 7.36 -2.05 -8.91
CA VAL A 94 8.46 -1.52 -8.10
C VAL A 94 8.00 -1.41 -6.64
N THR A 95 8.95 -1.38 -5.71
CA THR A 95 8.67 -1.12 -4.30
C THR A 95 8.85 0.36 -3.98
N LEU A 96 7.97 0.88 -3.13
CA LEU A 96 8.01 2.25 -2.62
C LEU A 96 8.49 2.25 -1.18
N PHE A 97 9.53 3.04 -0.91
CA PHE A 97 9.99 3.37 0.44
C PHE A 97 9.92 4.87 0.67
N THR A 98 9.91 5.29 1.93
CA THR A 98 9.94 6.69 2.33
C THR A 98 11.21 6.96 3.14
N ALA A 99 11.94 8.01 2.78
CA ALA A 99 13.06 8.54 3.57
C ALA A 99 12.66 9.92 4.09
N ALA A 100 12.47 10.02 5.40
CA ALA A 100 12.11 11.26 6.09
C ALA A 100 13.33 11.85 6.79
N ALA A 101 13.51 13.16 6.74
CA ALA A 101 14.50 13.88 7.52
C ALA A 101 13.82 14.84 8.50
N GLU A 102 14.45 15.09 9.65
CA GLU A 102 13.92 15.95 10.70
C GLU A 102 13.71 17.40 10.23
N ASN A 103 14.51 17.84 9.27
CA ASN A 103 14.40 19.18 8.66
C ASN A 103 13.16 19.37 7.76
N GLY A 104 12.28 18.37 7.67
CA GLY A 104 11.06 18.40 6.85
C GLY A 104 11.26 17.97 5.38
N THR A 105 12.48 17.59 4.98
CA THR A 105 12.73 17.04 3.63
C THR A 105 12.38 15.58 3.61
N TRP A 106 11.37 15.20 2.82
CA TRP A 106 10.94 13.82 2.68
C TRP A 106 11.07 13.37 1.23
N LYS A 107 11.49 12.13 1.02
CA LYS A 107 11.70 11.57 -0.32
C LYS A 107 10.99 10.23 -0.48
N LEU A 108 10.36 10.05 -1.64
CA LEU A 108 9.98 8.73 -2.12
C LEU A 108 11.23 8.04 -2.68
N VAL A 109 11.50 6.83 -2.21
CA VAL A 109 12.54 5.96 -2.76
C VAL A 109 11.85 4.91 -3.60
N ILE A 110 12.19 4.82 -4.88
CA ILE A 110 11.64 3.85 -5.81
C ILE A 110 12.69 2.77 -6.05
N ASN A 111 12.35 1.52 -5.72
CA ASN A 111 13.28 0.40 -5.68
C ASN A 111 12.82 -0.73 -6.60
N LYS A 112 13.74 -1.34 -7.34
CA LYS A 112 13.45 -2.42 -8.31
C LYS A 112 13.09 -3.75 -7.66
N GLN A 113 13.52 -3.99 -6.42
CA GLN A 113 13.23 -5.23 -5.72
C GLN A 113 11.72 -5.31 -5.43
N THR A 114 11.12 -6.48 -5.59
CA THR A 114 9.69 -6.72 -5.34
C THR A 114 9.48 -8.07 -4.69
N GLY A 115 8.37 -8.21 -3.93
CA GLY A 115 7.99 -9.46 -3.30
C GLY A 115 8.72 -9.77 -1.99
N GLN A 116 9.53 -8.84 -1.48
CA GLN A 116 10.23 -8.97 -0.20
C GLN A 116 9.36 -8.49 0.97
N TRP A 117 9.80 -8.81 2.18
CA TRP A 117 9.26 -8.18 3.39
C TRP A 117 9.62 -6.69 3.43
N GLY A 118 8.75 -5.86 3.98
CA GLY A 118 8.90 -4.39 3.92
C GLY A 118 10.16 -3.85 4.58
N THR A 119 10.79 -4.60 5.50
CA THR A 119 12.07 -4.20 6.13
C THR A 119 13.31 -4.66 5.36
N ASP A 120 13.14 -5.47 4.32
CA ASP A 120 14.25 -5.98 3.50
C ASP A 120 14.54 -4.97 2.37
N TYR A 121 15.34 -3.96 2.71
CA TYR A 121 15.71 -2.87 1.81
C TYR A 121 17.15 -3.02 1.33
N ASP A 122 17.32 -3.06 0.00
CA ASP A 122 18.63 -3.02 -0.66
C ASP A 122 18.77 -1.73 -1.46
N ALA A 123 19.59 -0.81 -0.97
CA ALA A 123 19.85 0.48 -1.62
C ALA A 123 20.49 0.34 -3.02
N ALA A 124 21.16 -0.78 -3.33
CA ALA A 124 21.73 -1.03 -4.65
C ALA A 124 20.63 -1.25 -5.72
N GLN A 125 19.40 -1.50 -5.30
CA GLN A 125 18.24 -1.67 -6.17
C GLN A 125 17.44 -0.38 -6.35
N ASP A 126 17.84 0.76 -5.77
CA ASP A 126 17.14 2.04 -5.97
C ASP A 126 17.20 2.47 -7.44
N LEU A 127 16.05 2.77 -8.02
CA LEU A 127 15.93 3.49 -9.29
C LEU A 127 16.24 4.97 -9.09
N GLY A 128 15.86 5.50 -7.96
CA GLY A 128 16.10 6.87 -7.57
C GLY A 128 15.23 7.33 -6.41
N ARG A 129 15.43 8.60 -6.05
CA ARG A 129 14.72 9.27 -4.96
C ARG A 129 14.09 10.56 -5.47
N VAL A 130 12.83 10.79 -5.11
CA VAL A 130 12.03 11.94 -5.55
C VAL A 130 11.59 12.73 -4.33
N ASP A 131 11.74 14.06 -4.37
CA ASP A 131 11.25 14.91 -3.28
C ASP A 131 9.72 14.84 -3.19
N MET A 132 9.21 14.69 -1.97
CA MET A 132 7.78 14.76 -1.68
C MET A 132 7.40 16.19 -1.29
N GLN A 133 6.20 16.59 -1.70
CA GLN A 133 5.55 17.75 -1.14
C GLN A 133 4.91 17.34 0.19
N VAL A 134 5.40 17.90 1.30
CA VAL A 134 4.88 17.60 2.64
C VAL A 134 3.99 18.75 3.10
N GLY A 135 2.81 18.43 3.58
CA GLY A 135 1.83 19.35 4.11
C GLY A 135 1.06 18.74 5.27
N GLU A 136 0.11 19.51 5.79
CA GLU A 136 -0.77 19.07 6.86
C GLU A 136 -2.14 18.66 6.33
N VAL A 137 -2.82 17.76 7.04
CA VAL A 137 -4.19 17.36 6.81
C VAL A 137 -4.99 17.45 8.12
N SER A 138 -6.23 17.94 8.01
CA SER A 138 -7.19 17.97 9.11
C SER A 138 -8.57 17.52 8.59
N PRO A 139 -9.30 16.65 9.36
CA PRO A 139 -8.91 16.06 10.65
C PRO A 139 -7.76 15.06 10.52
N MET A 140 -7.16 14.70 11.66
CA MET A 140 -6.12 13.69 11.78
C MET A 140 -6.58 12.34 11.19
N VAL A 141 -5.68 11.68 10.45
CA VAL A 141 -5.92 10.38 9.81
C VAL A 141 -5.30 9.27 10.66
N GLU A 142 -6.14 8.46 11.31
CA GLU A 142 -5.72 7.39 12.23
C GLU A 142 -4.99 6.26 11.53
N GLN A 143 -5.41 5.88 10.32
CA GLN A 143 -4.86 4.78 9.57
C GLN A 143 -4.09 5.26 8.35
N PHE A 144 -2.87 4.80 8.15
CA PHE A 144 -2.07 5.13 6.96
C PHE A 144 -2.87 4.83 5.69
N THR A 145 -2.99 5.83 4.83
CA THR A 145 -3.82 5.77 3.62
C THR A 145 -3.04 6.28 2.41
N ILE A 146 -3.07 5.51 1.32
CA ILE A 146 -2.55 5.89 0.01
C ILE A 146 -3.72 6.11 -0.94
N ALA A 147 -3.65 7.16 -1.75
CA ALA A 147 -4.56 7.42 -2.86
C ALA A 147 -3.77 7.72 -4.14
N ILE A 148 -4.36 7.43 -5.29
CA ILE A 148 -3.84 7.79 -6.61
C ILE A 148 -4.88 8.69 -7.24
N ASN A 149 -4.51 9.92 -7.54
CA ASN A 149 -5.40 10.92 -8.14
C ASN A 149 -4.97 11.22 -9.57
N ASP A 150 -5.96 11.36 -10.45
CA ASP A 150 -5.78 11.92 -11.78
C ASP A 150 -5.73 13.46 -11.67
N THR A 151 -4.80 14.09 -12.37
CA THR A 151 -4.60 15.55 -12.35
C THR A 151 -4.40 16.09 -13.77
N ALA A 152 -4.52 17.40 -13.95
CA ALA A 152 -4.24 18.01 -15.24
C ALA A 152 -2.74 17.87 -15.58
N GLY A 153 -2.39 16.91 -16.47
CA GLY A 153 -1.03 16.68 -16.93
C GLY A 153 -0.31 15.49 -16.26
N GLY A 154 -1.07 14.54 -15.74
CA GLY A 154 -0.56 13.30 -15.15
C GLY A 154 -1.34 12.90 -13.92
N GLY A 155 -0.67 12.43 -12.91
CA GLY A 155 -1.28 12.04 -11.65
C GLY A 155 -0.44 12.39 -10.44
N GLU A 156 -0.98 12.07 -9.27
CA GLU A 156 -0.26 12.17 -8.01
C GLU A 156 -0.54 10.96 -7.12
N ILE A 157 0.48 10.49 -6.41
CA ILE A 157 0.32 9.60 -5.26
C ILE A 157 0.24 10.47 -4.02
N VAL A 158 -0.81 10.29 -3.24
CA VAL A 158 -1.03 10.99 -1.97
C VAL A 158 -0.99 9.97 -0.85
N MET A 159 -0.16 10.22 0.15
CA MET A 159 -0.06 9.42 1.36
C MET A 159 -0.46 10.29 2.55
N THR A 160 -1.33 9.78 3.42
CA THR A 160 -1.76 10.52 4.61
C THR A 160 -1.66 9.64 5.84
N TRP A 161 -1.10 10.19 6.90
CA TRP A 161 -1.08 9.54 8.21
C TRP A 161 -0.92 10.60 9.31
N ASP A 162 -1.68 10.46 10.40
CA ASP A 162 -1.76 11.50 11.42
C ASP A 162 -2.19 12.84 10.81
N THR A 163 -1.47 13.90 11.05
CA THR A 163 -1.67 15.22 10.43
C THR A 163 -0.76 15.46 9.22
N THR A 164 0.00 14.45 8.80
CA THR A 164 0.97 14.57 7.69
C THR A 164 0.35 14.12 6.38
N ARG A 165 0.47 14.95 5.35
CA ARG A 165 0.16 14.62 3.95
C ARG A 165 1.43 14.71 3.13
N MET A 166 1.72 13.66 2.37
CA MET A 166 2.83 13.58 1.43
C MET A 166 2.27 13.42 0.02
N THR A 167 2.68 14.25 -0.90
CA THR A 167 2.21 14.22 -2.29
C THR A 167 3.39 14.09 -3.24
N ILE A 168 3.28 13.19 -4.20
CA ILE A 168 4.29 12.91 -5.20
C ILE A 168 3.63 12.95 -6.59
N PRO A 169 3.84 13.99 -7.38
CA PRO A 169 3.34 14.06 -8.75
C PRO A 169 4.11 13.13 -9.68
N PHE A 170 3.42 12.63 -10.72
CA PHE A 170 4.02 11.86 -11.80
C PHE A 170 3.33 12.16 -13.14
N THR A 171 4.01 11.86 -14.24
CA THR A 171 3.45 11.90 -15.58
C THR A 171 3.47 10.49 -16.21
N VAL A 172 2.52 10.23 -17.11
CA VAL A 172 2.49 9.01 -17.95
C VAL A 172 3.23 9.29 -19.26
N MET A 173 4.04 8.34 -19.69
CA MET A 173 4.87 8.46 -20.90
C MET A 173 4.34 7.61 -22.05
#